data_f0cd4992bef187cfe3e0811ac33f9597
#
_entry.id   f0cd4992bef187cfe3e0811ac33f9597
#
_cell.length_a   1.000
_cell.length_b   1.000
_cell.length_c   1.000
_cell.angle_alpha   90.00
_cell.angle_beta   90.00
_cell.angle_gamma   90.00
#
_symmetry.space_group_name_H-M   'P 1'
#
loop_
_entity.id
_entity.type
_entity.pdbx_description
1 polymer ?
#
loop_
_entity_poly.entity_id
_entity_poly.type
_entity_poly.pdbx_seq_one_letter_code
_entity_poly.pdbx_strand_id
1 'polypeptide(L)'
;TNDGLKNVKHIVLFMQENRAFDHYFGTMAGVRGFKDPNVHISKNTGKSVFHQPVNESMIKVSDGPDTDYKPPKNVTELMPFHLPYQGGDYKERTQCMLCGSNSWQANHAAWNEGEIDRWALNNTPYSLGYFQREDIPVHFALAENFVVADAYYEGQIASTDPNRVTWFSTTINANGSVAGGNVSMGGTVLDNNRDPKCIEGKNGDKYSCRPLYWKTVPEYMSDAKIDWKLYQDFDNFGDNTLVEWRQFQLAAKNKTDLAKRGLSFSGIKSFLEDAKNGTLPEVSYIVGPQYLSEHAPYTPNDGAWLPVSYTHLRA
;
A
#
# COMPACT_ATOMS: atom_id res chain seq x y z
N THR A 1 -31.97 -11.95 -7.83
CA THR A 1 -31.61 -11.73 -9.24
C THR A 1 -30.39 -10.85 -9.33
N ASN A 2 -29.33 -11.36 -9.94
CA ASN A 2 -27.98 -10.77 -10.06
C ASN A 2 -27.89 -9.54 -11.00
N ASP A 3 -28.89 -8.69 -11.06
CA ASP A 3 -28.91 -7.57 -11.99
C ASP A 3 -28.17 -6.31 -11.47
N GLY A 4 -27.74 -6.30 -10.20
CA GLY A 4 -27.10 -5.12 -9.61
C GLY A 4 -25.78 -4.72 -10.28
N LEU A 5 -24.94 -5.71 -10.63
CA LEU A 5 -23.62 -5.44 -11.27
C LEU A 5 -23.76 -4.98 -12.73
N LYS A 6 -24.85 -5.30 -13.41
CA LYS A 6 -25.09 -4.85 -14.80
C LYS A 6 -25.32 -3.33 -14.91
N ASN A 7 -25.64 -2.71 -13.79
CA ASN A 7 -25.83 -1.26 -13.71
C ASN A 7 -24.54 -0.49 -13.42
N VAL A 8 -23.46 -1.19 -13.06
CA VAL A 8 -22.15 -0.57 -12.84
C VAL A 8 -21.53 -0.26 -14.19
N LYS A 9 -21.37 1.02 -14.49
CA LYS A 9 -20.79 1.50 -15.74
C LYS A 9 -19.33 1.90 -15.61
N HIS A 10 -18.93 2.30 -14.41
CA HIS A 10 -17.59 2.77 -14.13
C HIS A 10 -17.07 2.11 -12.84
N ILE A 11 -15.83 1.67 -12.88
CA ILE A 11 -15.08 1.16 -11.73
C ILE A 11 -13.89 2.08 -11.53
N VAL A 12 -13.77 2.65 -10.35
CA VAL A 12 -12.64 3.50 -9.97
C VAL A 12 -11.80 2.75 -8.95
N LEU A 13 -10.55 2.53 -9.28
CA LEU A 13 -9.56 1.86 -8.43
C LEU A 13 -8.59 2.91 -7.92
N PHE A 14 -8.62 3.14 -6.62
CA PHE A 14 -7.77 4.11 -5.95
C PHE A 14 -6.98 3.41 -4.83
N MET A 15 -5.67 3.47 -4.89
CA MET A 15 -4.78 2.88 -3.89
C MET A 15 -3.96 3.98 -3.23
N GLN A 16 -4.27 4.28 -1.98
CA GLN A 16 -3.43 5.06 -1.08
C GLN A 16 -2.56 4.12 -0.25
N GLU A 17 -1.56 4.63 0.42
CA GLU A 17 -0.60 3.81 1.14
C GLU A 17 -0.08 4.43 2.42
N ASN A 18 0.50 3.73 3.03
CA ASN A 18 1.27 2.86 3.84
C ASN A 18 0.70 2.81 5.25
N ARG A 19 -0.60 2.69 5.42
CA ARG A 19 -1.25 2.68 6.73
C ARG A 19 -1.92 1.34 6.98
N ALA A 20 -1.49 0.63 8.03
CA ALA A 20 -2.10 -0.62 8.44
C ALA A 20 -3.56 -0.42 8.84
N PHE A 21 -4.39 -1.48 8.67
CA PHE A 21 -5.80 -1.44 9.03
C PHE A 21 -6.02 -1.01 10.49
N ASP A 22 -5.32 -1.63 11.43
CA ASP A 22 -5.45 -1.33 12.85
C ASP A 22 -4.93 0.06 13.23
N HIS A 23 -4.00 0.62 12.43
CA HIS A 23 -3.53 1.99 12.61
C HIS A 23 -4.66 3.01 12.41
N TYR A 24 -5.60 2.73 11.48
CA TYR A 24 -6.76 3.57 11.22
C TYR A 24 -8.00 3.11 11.99
N PHE A 25 -8.31 1.83 11.91
CA PHE A 25 -9.61 1.29 12.31
C PHE A 25 -9.54 0.27 13.46
N GLY A 26 -8.36 0.07 14.07
CA GLY A 26 -8.21 -0.87 15.19
C GLY A 26 -9.14 -0.59 16.37
N THR A 27 -9.58 0.66 16.55
CA THR A 27 -10.54 1.06 17.60
C THR A 27 -12.00 1.06 17.14
N MET A 28 -12.25 0.88 15.83
CA MET A 28 -13.60 0.93 15.26
C MET A 28 -14.45 -0.24 15.77
N ALA A 29 -15.71 0.03 16.11
CA ALA A 29 -16.61 -1.03 16.52
C ALA A 29 -17.08 -1.86 15.30
N GLY A 30 -17.21 -3.17 15.50
CA GLY A 30 -17.78 -4.09 14.51
C GLY A 30 -16.80 -4.58 13.44
N VAL A 31 -15.51 -4.22 13.53
CA VAL A 31 -14.45 -4.71 12.67
C VAL A 31 -13.49 -5.65 13.42
N ARG A 32 -12.64 -6.37 12.68
CA ARG A 32 -11.56 -7.19 13.21
C ARG A 32 -10.36 -6.32 13.61
N GLY A 33 -10.54 -5.54 14.68
CA GLY A 33 -9.54 -4.66 15.25
C GLY A 33 -9.11 -5.10 16.65
N PHE A 34 -8.74 -4.16 17.52
CA PHE A 34 -8.21 -4.45 18.87
C PHE A 34 -9.18 -5.21 19.79
N LYS A 35 -10.47 -5.25 19.45
CA LYS A 35 -11.50 -5.97 20.20
C LYS A 35 -11.96 -7.25 19.51
N ASP A 36 -11.27 -7.71 18.46
CA ASP A 36 -11.60 -9.00 17.82
C ASP A 36 -11.39 -10.13 18.84
N PRO A 37 -12.45 -10.92 19.17
CA PRO A 37 -12.32 -12.05 20.07
C PRO A 37 -11.44 -13.19 19.52
N ASN A 38 -11.18 -13.21 18.22
CA ASN A 38 -10.37 -14.21 17.54
C ASN A 38 -8.94 -13.73 17.26
N VAL A 39 -8.40 -12.86 18.12
CA VAL A 39 -7.03 -12.37 17.97
C VAL A 39 -6.03 -13.53 17.95
N HIS A 40 -5.05 -13.44 17.07
CA HIS A 40 -3.97 -14.44 17.00
C HIS A 40 -3.14 -14.43 18.30
N ILE A 41 -2.87 -15.63 18.81
CA ILE A 41 -2.00 -15.85 19.99
C ILE A 41 -0.68 -16.41 19.48
N SER A 42 0.40 -15.66 19.67
CA SER A 42 1.73 -16.12 19.29
C SER A 42 2.14 -17.33 20.15
N LYS A 43 2.65 -18.38 19.51
CA LYS A 43 3.18 -19.57 20.19
C LYS A 43 4.48 -19.25 20.93
N ASN A 44 5.22 -18.24 20.49
CA ASN A 44 6.49 -17.85 21.08
C ASN A 44 6.29 -17.14 22.42
N THR A 45 5.24 -16.32 22.54
CA THR A 45 4.99 -15.49 23.71
C THR A 45 3.85 -16.01 24.58
N GLY A 46 2.94 -16.80 24.02
CA GLY A 46 1.69 -17.22 24.66
C GLY A 46 0.71 -16.08 24.84
N LYS A 47 0.96 -14.91 24.25
CA LYS A 47 0.13 -13.70 24.33
C LYS A 47 -0.45 -13.34 22.96
N SER A 48 -1.46 -12.46 22.97
CA SER A 48 -1.97 -11.94 21.71
C SER A 48 -0.90 -11.15 20.95
N VAL A 49 -1.03 -11.06 19.63
CA VAL A 49 -0.12 -10.29 18.75
C VAL A 49 -0.07 -8.80 19.10
N PHE A 50 -0.97 -8.30 19.91
CA PHE A 50 -0.90 -6.94 20.43
C PHE A 50 0.17 -6.76 21.52
N HIS A 51 0.73 -7.84 22.07
CA HIS A 51 1.85 -7.81 23.00
C HIS A 51 3.15 -8.05 22.23
N GLN A 52 3.78 -7.00 21.79
CA GLN A 52 4.99 -7.06 20.98
C GLN A 52 6.23 -6.99 21.84
N PRO A 53 7.08 -8.04 21.87
CA PRO A 53 8.36 -8.02 22.60
C PRO A 53 9.24 -6.85 22.17
N VAL A 54 9.93 -6.27 23.14
CA VAL A 54 11.01 -5.29 22.91
C VAL A 54 12.23 -5.65 23.72
N ASN A 55 13.42 -5.20 23.30
CA ASN A 55 14.63 -5.33 24.08
C ASN A 55 15.46 -4.03 24.03
N GLU A 56 16.41 -3.90 24.98
CA GLU A 56 17.20 -2.68 25.15
C GLU A 56 18.13 -2.36 23.97
N SER A 57 18.43 -3.33 23.11
CA SER A 57 19.36 -3.15 21.98
C SER A 57 18.71 -2.61 20.71
N MET A 58 17.41 -2.40 20.70
CA MET A 58 16.65 -2.10 19.50
C MET A 58 15.90 -0.80 19.70
N ILE A 59 15.86 0.04 18.80
CA ILE A 59 15.19 0.12 17.53
C ILE A 59 15.99 1.09 16.68
N LYS A 60 16.57 0.64 15.61
CA LYS A 60 17.09 1.54 14.58
C LYS A 60 15.93 1.88 13.66
N VAL A 61 15.50 3.11 13.68
CA VAL A 61 14.61 3.67 12.66
C VAL A 61 15.50 4.03 11.47
N SER A 62 15.29 3.42 10.33
CA SER A 62 16.25 3.43 9.22
C SER A 62 16.39 4.75 8.48
N ASP A 63 15.47 5.72 8.60
CA ASP A 63 15.38 6.82 7.63
C ASP A 63 15.13 8.23 8.22
N GLY A 64 15.56 8.52 9.43
CA GLY A 64 15.36 9.88 10.00
C GLY A 64 16.44 10.33 10.99
N PRO A 65 16.55 11.65 11.26
CA PRO A 65 17.57 12.21 12.15
C PRO A 65 17.45 11.81 13.62
N ASP A 66 16.29 11.32 14.07
CA ASP A 66 16.03 10.84 15.44
C ASP A 66 15.78 9.33 15.46
N THR A 67 16.77 8.59 15.01
CA THR A 67 16.62 7.19 14.59
C THR A 67 16.79 6.16 15.70
N ASP A 68 17.20 6.53 16.91
CA ASP A 68 17.49 5.60 17.99
C ASP A 68 16.41 5.68 19.09
N TYR A 69 15.33 4.93 18.93
CA TYR A 69 14.44 4.68 20.06
C TYR A 69 15.01 3.56 20.93
N LYS A 70 15.25 3.88 22.21
CA LYS A 70 15.57 2.87 23.23
C LYS A 70 14.37 2.78 24.17
N PRO A 71 13.75 1.61 24.31
CA PRO A 71 12.72 1.45 25.30
C PRO A 71 13.30 1.76 26.69
N PRO A 72 12.50 2.30 27.63
CA PRO A 72 12.94 2.47 29.01
C PRO A 72 13.45 1.16 29.60
N LYS A 73 14.46 1.23 30.49
CA LYS A 73 14.91 0.05 31.23
C LYS A 73 13.71 -0.64 31.89
N ASN A 74 13.64 -1.95 31.78
CA ASN A 74 12.55 -2.80 32.29
C ASN A 74 11.26 -2.83 31.44
N VAL A 75 11.18 -2.18 30.31
CA VAL A 75 10.09 -2.42 29.34
C VAL A 75 10.45 -3.61 28.48
N THR A 76 9.67 -4.67 28.55
CA THR A 76 9.88 -5.93 27.82
C THR A 76 8.89 -6.15 26.71
N GLU A 77 7.83 -5.35 26.66
CA GLU A 77 6.79 -5.42 25.64
C GLU A 77 6.20 -4.04 25.34
N LEU A 78 5.70 -3.89 24.12
CA LEU A 78 4.93 -2.73 23.67
C LEU A 78 3.55 -3.21 23.21
N MET A 79 2.53 -2.44 23.52
CA MET A 79 1.14 -2.66 23.08
C MET A 79 0.71 -1.53 22.14
N PRO A 80 -0.36 -1.72 21.36
CA PRO A 80 -0.95 -0.63 20.59
C PRO A 80 -1.22 0.59 21.46
N PHE A 81 -0.85 1.76 20.99
CA PHE A 81 -1.01 3.02 21.71
C PHE A 81 -1.55 4.12 20.81
N HIS A 82 -2.38 4.99 21.40
CA HIS A 82 -2.84 6.18 20.70
C HIS A 82 -1.67 7.14 20.46
N LEU A 83 -1.54 7.65 19.26
CA LEU A 83 -0.48 8.63 18.93
C LEU A 83 -0.78 9.94 19.68
N PRO A 84 0.10 10.35 20.61
CA PRO A 84 -0.20 11.47 21.49
C PRO A 84 -0.12 12.80 20.75
N TYR A 85 -0.94 13.75 21.18
CA TYR A 85 -0.82 15.14 20.75
C TYR A 85 0.50 15.75 21.27
N GLN A 86 1.30 16.30 20.35
CA GLN A 86 2.63 16.84 20.65
C GLN A 86 2.70 18.39 20.57
N GLY A 87 1.56 19.07 20.51
CA GLY A 87 1.48 20.53 20.39
C GLY A 87 1.31 21.02 18.94
N GLY A 88 1.09 22.32 18.73
CA GLY A 88 0.77 22.91 17.43
C GLY A 88 -0.66 22.61 16.97
N ASP A 89 -0.89 22.50 15.67
CA ASP A 89 -2.18 22.00 15.18
C ASP A 89 -2.38 20.56 15.62
N TYR A 90 -3.47 20.29 16.31
CA TYR A 90 -3.73 18.99 16.94
C TYR A 90 -3.69 17.85 15.93
N LYS A 91 -4.40 17.98 14.83
CA LYS A 91 -4.54 16.92 13.83
C LYS A 91 -3.21 16.67 13.11
N GLU A 92 -2.54 17.71 12.72
CA GLU A 92 -1.25 17.63 12.03
C GLU A 92 -0.19 16.97 12.92
N ARG A 93 -0.08 17.40 14.17
CA ARG A 93 0.91 16.87 15.12
C ARG A 93 0.67 15.42 15.51
N THR A 94 -0.58 15.05 15.74
CA THR A 94 -0.94 13.67 16.06
C THR A 94 -0.68 12.73 14.89
N GLN A 95 -0.84 13.21 13.67
CA GLN A 95 -0.66 12.40 12.46
C GLN A 95 0.80 12.33 11.98
N CYS A 96 1.66 13.21 12.46
CA CYS A 96 3.07 13.22 12.12
C CYS A 96 3.79 12.05 12.80
N MET A 97 4.35 11.16 12.00
CA MET A 97 5.13 10.01 12.47
C MET A 97 6.24 9.67 11.48
N LEU A 98 7.26 8.99 11.98
CA LEU A 98 8.29 8.39 11.13
C LEU A 98 7.74 7.08 10.51
N CYS A 99 8.04 6.87 9.24
CA CYS A 99 7.78 5.59 8.62
C CYS A 99 8.77 4.54 9.13
N GLY A 100 8.28 3.30 9.27
CA GLY A 100 9.14 2.14 9.45
C GLY A 100 9.72 1.65 8.12
N SER A 101 10.50 0.57 8.18
CA SER A 101 10.90 -0.14 6.98
C SER A 101 9.73 -0.99 6.46
N ASN A 102 9.43 -0.85 5.20
CA ASN A 102 8.43 -1.68 4.50
C ASN A 102 9.09 -2.65 3.50
N SER A 103 10.41 -2.86 3.59
CA SER A 103 11.12 -3.81 2.75
C SER A 103 10.63 -5.26 2.98
N TRP A 104 10.82 -6.10 1.98
CA TRP A 104 10.50 -7.53 2.08
C TRP A 104 11.15 -8.17 3.30
N GLN A 105 12.43 -7.88 3.55
CA GLN A 105 13.18 -8.45 4.68
C GLN A 105 12.64 -8.00 6.04
N ALA A 106 12.36 -6.70 6.20
CA ALA A 106 11.85 -6.16 7.46
C ALA A 106 10.46 -6.71 7.78
N ASN A 107 9.59 -6.76 6.77
CA ASN A 107 8.23 -7.28 6.94
C ASN A 107 8.21 -8.77 7.25
N HIS A 108 9.03 -9.59 6.57
CA HIS A 108 9.13 -11.03 6.87
C HIS A 108 9.74 -11.27 8.24
N ALA A 109 10.73 -10.48 8.65
CA ALA A 109 11.29 -10.57 10.01
C ALA A 109 10.24 -10.20 11.08
N ALA A 110 9.38 -9.21 10.81
CA ALA A 110 8.31 -8.82 11.73
C ALA A 110 7.16 -9.85 11.75
N TRP A 111 6.83 -10.40 10.59
CA TRP A 111 5.83 -11.47 10.44
C TRP A 111 6.22 -12.77 11.15
N ASN A 112 7.53 -13.07 11.23
CA ASN A 112 8.08 -14.16 12.00
C ASN A 112 7.37 -15.50 11.80
N GLU A 113 7.32 -15.98 10.55
CA GLU A 113 6.70 -17.26 10.16
C GLU A 113 5.22 -17.40 10.57
N GLY A 114 4.50 -16.31 10.67
CA GLY A 114 3.08 -16.26 11.01
C GLY A 114 2.78 -15.98 12.48
N GLU A 115 3.79 -15.87 13.33
CA GLU A 115 3.60 -15.55 14.76
C GLU A 115 3.29 -14.06 14.97
N ILE A 116 3.68 -13.18 14.04
CA ILE A 116 3.36 -11.74 13.98
C ILE A 116 3.79 -10.99 15.26
N ASP A 117 4.82 -11.44 15.90
CA ASP A 117 5.22 -11.01 17.24
C ASP A 117 6.55 -10.22 17.28
N ARG A 118 7.03 -9.72 16.10
CA ARG A 118 8.31 -9.02 16.02
C ARG A 118 8.24 -7.66 15.34
N TRP A 119 7.07 -7.03 15.29
CA TRP A 119 6.92 -5.71 14.70
C TRP A 119 7.75 -4.66 15.44
N ALA A 120 7.65 -4.61 16.77
CA ALA A 120 8.43 -3.68 17.57
C ALA A 120 9.95 -3.96 17.53
N LEU A 121 10.36 -5.20 17.23
CA LEU A 121 11.77 -5.60 17.15
C LEU A 121 12.41 -5.33 15.80
N ASN A 122 11.66 -5.45 14.71
CA ASN A 122 12.18 -5.37 13.34
C ASN A 122 11.65 -4.17 12.55
N ASN A 123 10.87 -3.33 13.20
CA ASN A 123 10.34 -2.11 12.63
C ASN A 123 10.44 -0.97 13.65
N THR A 124 9.55 -0.01 13.66
CA THR A 124 9.57 1.07 14.63
C THR A 124 8.46 0.88 15.68
N PRO A 125 8.56 1.50 16.87
CA PRO A 125 7.45 1.52 17.83
C PRO A 125 6.17 2.07 17.24
N TYR A 126 6.27 2.99 16.29
CA TYR A 126 5.14 3.59 15.58
C TYR A 126 4.32 2.58 14.78
N SER A 127 4.86 1.39 14.48
CA SER A 127 4.11 0.29 13.89
C SER A 127 2.91 -0.16 14.75
N LEU A 128 2.91 0.17 16.05
CA LEU A 128 1.83 -0.11 16.98
C LEU A 128 0.99 1.14 17.32
N GLY A 129 1.33 2.29 16.76
CA GLY A 129 0.54 3.52 16.92
C GLY A 129 -0.80 3.42 16.21
N TYR A 130 -1.85 4.01 16.78
CA TYR A 130 -3.16 4.06 16.14
C TYR A 130 -3.81 5.43 16.29
N PHE A 131 -4.77 5.70 15.39
CA PHE A 131 -5.65 6.85 15.44
C PHE A 131 -7.02 6.49 16.03
N GLN A 132 -7.71 7.51 16.48
CA GLN A 132 -9.11 7.44 16.88
C GLN A 132 -9.96 8.22 15.89
N ARG A 133 -11.29 8.11 16.04
CA ARG A 133 -12.27 8.81 15.20
C ARG A 133 -11.99 10.32 15.08
N GLU A 134 -11.61 10.94 16.18
CA GLU A 134 -11.38 12.38 16.28
C GLU A 134 -10.15 12.80 15.48
N ASP A 135 -9.17 11.92 15.35
CA ASP A 135 -7.93 12.19 14.62
C ASP A 135 -8.14 12.11 13.10
N ILE A 136 -8.94 11.16 12.63
CA ILE A 136 -9.19 10.88 11.20
C ILE A 136 -10.69 10.78 10.88
N PRO A 137 -11.47 11.86 11.13
CA PRO A 137 -12.92 11.82 11.06
C PRO A 137 -13.47 11.50 9.66
N VAL A 138 -12.77 11.89 8.61
CA VAL A 138 -13.17 11.61 7.22
C VAL A 138 -13.10 10.11 6.92
N HIS A 139 -12.02 9.45 7.33
CA HIS A 139 -11.85 8.01 7.14
C HIS A 139 -12.92 7.22 7.89
N PHE A 140 -13.22 7.61 9.14
CA PHE A 140 -14.30 7.00 9.89
C PHE A 140 -15.68 7.25 9.25
N ALA A 141 -15.94 8.46 8.74
CA ALA A 141 -17.18 8.76 8.04
C ALA A 141 -17.35 7.89 6.79
N LEU A 142 -16.29 7.67 6.01
CA LEU A 142 -16.31 6.77 4.86
C LEU A 142 -16.54 5.32 5.29
N ALA A 143 -15.79 4.84 6.31
CA ALA A 143 -15.91 3.48 6.81
C ALA A 143 -17.31 3.16 7.36
N GLU A 144 -17.98 4.12 7.97
CA GLU A 144 -19.32 3.95 8.55
C GLU A 144 -20.47 4.03 7.54
N ASN A 145 -20.25 4.70 6.42
CA ASN A 145 -21.29 4.90 5.42
C ASN A 145 -21.12 4.01 4.17
N PHE A 146 -19.99 3.31 4.07
CA PHE A 146 -19.68 2.40 2.96
C PHE A 146 -19.22 1.04 3.47
N VAL A 147 -18.80 0.16 2.57
CA VAL A 147 -18.32 -1.17 2.96
C VAL A 147 -16.87 -1.11 3.42
N VAL A 148 -16.59 -1.70 4.56
CA VAL A 148 -15.24 -1.92 5.09
C VAL A 148 -14.87 -3.38 4.91
N ALA A 149 -13.71 -3.64 4.31
CA ALA A 149 -13.15 -4.97 4.15
C ALA A 149 -12.04 -5.19 5.17
N ASP A 150 -12.38 -5.63 6.37
CA ASP A 150 -11.47 -5.80 7.52
C ASP A 150 -10.64 -7.10 7.50
N ALA A 151 -10.80 -7.89 6.45
CA ALA A 151 -9.99 -9.07 6.15
C ALA A 151 -9.43 -9.03 4.71
N TYR A 152 -9.26 -7.84 4.16
CA TYR A 152 -8.57 -7.63 2.89
C TYR A 152 -7.07 -7.48 3.17
N TYR A 153 -6.28 -8.45 2.74
CA TYR A 153 -4.84 -8.47 2.94
C TYR A 153 -4.12 -7.98 1.68
N GLU A 154 -2.96 -7.34 1.88
CA GLU A 154 -2.05 -7.02 0.79
C GLU A 154 -1.63 -8.28 0.02
N GLY A 155 -1.36 -8.13 -1.26
CA GLY A 155 -0.97 -9.24 -2.12
C GLY A 155 0.39 -9.83 -1.80
N GLN A 156 1.26 -9.03 -1.17
CA GLN A 156 2.62 -9.41 -0.80
C GLN A 156 3.00 -8.87 0.58
N ILE A 157 3.69 -9.67 1.38
CA ILE A 157 4.36 -9.21 2.61
C ILE A 157 5.66 -8.50 2.21
N ALA A 158 5.54 -7.33 1.61
CA ALA A 158 6.64 -6.57 1.05
C ALA A 158 6.25 -5.08 0.91
N SER A 159 7.06 -4.33 0.20
CA SER A 159 6.93 -2.89 0.01
C SER A 159 5.90 -2.49 -1.05
N THR A 160 5.93 -1.22 -1.47
CA THR A 160 4.98 -0.59 -2.39
C THR A 160 4.94 -1.26 -3.77
N ASP A 161 6.11 -1.39 -4.44
CA ASP A 161 6.15 -1.90 -5.81
C ASP A 161 5.55 -3.31 -5.95
N PRO A 162 5.88 -4.33 -5.12
CA PRO A 162 5.26 -5.64 -5.24
C PRO A 162 3.75 -5.65 -5.04
N ASN A 163 3.22 -4.82 -4.16
CA ASN A 163 1.78 -4.72 -3.95
C ASN A 163 1.09 -4.01 -5.12
N ARG A 164 1.69 -2.97 -5.69
CA ARG A 164 1.18 -2.33 -6.92
C ARG A 164 1.38 -3.19 -8.16
N VAL A 165 2.44 -4.00 -8.23
CA VAL A 165 2.60 -5.03 -9.27
C VAL A 165 1.47 -6.05 -9.18
N THR A 166 1.14 -6.53 -7.98
CA THR A 166 0.00 -7.41 -7.77
C THR A 166 -1.32 -6.74 -8.15
N TRP A 167 -1.49 -5.46 -7.84
CA TRP A 167 -2.68 -4.68 -8.24
C TRP A 167 -2.86 -4.60 -9.76
N PHE A 168 -1.75 -4.44 -10.51
CA PHE A 168 -1.79 -4.36 -11.98
C PHE A 168 -1.75 -5.72 -12.69
N SER A 169 -1.37 -6.81 -12.03
CA SER A 169 -1.17 -8.10 -12.73
C SER A 169 -1.62 -9.32 -11.95
N THR A 170 -2.17 -9.16 -10.75
CA THR A 170 -2.64 -10.22 -9.84
C THR A 170 -1.55 -11.21 -9.37
N THR A 171 -0.30 -11.01 -9.75
CA THR A 171 0.82 -11.90 -9.42
C THR A 171 2.15 -11.16 -9.46
N ILE A 172 3.13 -11.64 -8.70
CA ILE A 172 4.54 -11.25 -8.85
C ILE A 172 5.31 -12.25 -9.72
N ASN A 173 4.62 -13.23 -10.32
CA ASN A 173 5.23 -14.31 -11.10
C ASN A 173 6.33 -15.07 -10.33
N ALA A 174 6.00 -15.51 -9.11
CA ALA A 174 6.95 -16.12 -8.17
C ALA A 174 7.71 -17.33 -8.74
N ASN A 175 7.07 -18.12 -9.59
CA ASN A 175 7.70 -19.27 -10.27
C ASN A 175 8.71 -18.84 -11.34
N GLY A 176 8.71 -17.58 -11.71
CA GLY A 176 9.48 -17.07 -12.83
C GLY A 176 9.02 -17.61 -14.18
N SER A 177 9.39 -16.90 -15.23
CA SER A 177 9.26 -17.37 -16.59
C SER A 177 10.56 -17.09 -17.33
N VAL A 178 10.95 -18.01 -18.21
CA VAL A 178 12.11 -17.81 -19.08
C VAL A 178 11.64 -17.09 -20.34
N ALA A 179 11.98 -15.82 -20.49
CA ALA A 179 11.72 -15.08 -21.71
C ALA A 179 13.02 -14.93 -22.48
N GLY A 180 13.19 -15.70 -23.56
CA GLY A 180 14.23 -15.48 -24.58
C GLY A 180 15.67 -15.59 -24.10
N GLY A 181 15.98 -16.53 -23.19
CA GLY A 181 17.32 -16.74 -22.63
C GLY A 181 17.28 -17.10 -21.14
N ASN A 182 18.42 -17.26 -20.53
CA ASN A 182 18.58 -17.73 -19.15
C ASN A 182 18.16 -16.72 -18.04
N VAL A 183 17.31 -15.76 -18.33
CA VAL A 183 16.89 -14.75 -17.36
C VAL A 183 15.53 -15.11 -16.81
N SER A 184 15.45 -15.41 -15.53
CA SER A 184 14.18 -15.61 -14.83
C SER A 184 13.45 -14.27 -14.68
N MET A 185 12.27 -14.18 -15.25
CA MET A 185 11.39 -13.03 -15.15
C MET A 185 10.35 -13.28 -14.07
N GLY A 186 10.53 -12.69 -12.95
CA GLY A 186 9.80 -12.98 -11.71
C GLY A 186 10.66 -13.78 -10.75
N GLY A 187 10.23 -13.88 -9.54
CA GLY A 187 10.92 -14.57 -8.46
C GLY A 187 10.09 -14.54 -7.19
N THR A 188 10.55 -15.24 -6.17
CA THR A 188 9.88 -15.29 -4.86
C THR A 188 9.95 -13.95 -4.13
N VAL A 189 10.90 -13.09 -4.50
CA VAL A 189 11.06 -11.76 -3.91
C VAL A 189 10.93 -10.68 -4.99
N LEU A 190 9.98 -9.80 -4.79
CA LEU A 190 9.86 -8.53 -5.47
C LEU A 190 9.90 -7.45 -4.39
N ASP A 191 10.72 -6.44 -4.57
CA ASP A 191 10.83 -5.32 -3.63
C ASP A 191 10.97 -4.01 -4.41
N ASN A 192 11.00 -2.85 -3.74
CA ASN A 192 11.21 -1.54 -4.37
C ASN A 192 12.59 -1.39 -5.01
N ASN A 193 13.40 -2.41 -4.93
CA ASN A 193 14.68 -2.47 -5.63
C ASN A 193 14.45 -2.56 -7.15
N ARG A 194 14.64 -1.44 -7.84
CA ARG A 194 14.54 -1.33 -9.30
C ARG A 194 15.83 -1.69 -10.03
N ASP A 195 16.74 -2.42 -9.37
CA ASP A 195 17.98 -2.87 -10.02
C ASP A 195 17.62 -3.77 -11.22
N PRO A 196 18.16 -3.48 -12.41
CA PRO A 196 17.96 -4.33 -13.59
C PRO A 196 18.65 -5.69 -13.48
N LYS A 197 19.52 -5.88 -12.47
CA LYS A 197 20.20 -7.15 -12.25
C LYS A 197 19.35 -8.06 -11.37
N CYS A 198 19.20 -9.30 -11.83
CA CYS A 198 18.64 -10.35 -11.00
C CYS A 198 19.62 -10.67 -9.87
N ILE A 199 19.27 -10.37 -8.63
CA ILE A 199 20.11 -10.62 -7.47
C ILE A 199 19.60 -11.90 -6.79
N GLU A 200 20.50 -12.82 -6.46
CA GLU A 200 20.19 -13.92 -5.55
C GLU A 200 20.36 -13.44 -4.10
N GLY A 201 19.31 -13.61 -3.30
CA GLY A 201 19.34 -13.32 -1.89
C GLY A 201 20.17 -14.30 -1.09
N LYS A 202 20.54 -13.94 0.13
CA LYS A 202 21.42 -14.73 1.01
C LYS A 202 20.87 -16.12 1.38
N ASN A 203 19.57 -16.34 1.25
CA ASN A 203 18.87 -17.57 1.65
C ASN A 203 18.34 -18.35 0.44
N GLY A 204 18.88 -18.14 -0.75
CA GLY A 204 18.36 -18.74 -1.98
C GLY A 204 17.10 -18.05 -2.53
N ASP A 205 16.70 -16.92 -1.96
CA ASP A 205 15.62 -16.11 -2.47
C ASP A 205 15.95 -15.58 -3.87
N LYS A 206 15.01 -15.72 -4.78
CA LYS A 206 15.17 -15.24 -6.15
C LYS A 206 14.46 -13.89 -6.29
N TYR A 207 15.26 -12.85 -6.41
CA TYR A 207 14.75 -11.51 -6.68
C TYR A 207 14.29 -11.38 -8.12
N SER A 208 13.12 -10.79 -8.30
CA SER A 208 12.58 -10.52 -9.62
C SER A 208 13.42 -9.48 -10.36
N CYS A 209 13.69 -9.76 -11.61
CA CYS A 209 14.45 -8.86 -12.49
C CYS A 209 13.54 -7.81 -13.14
N ARG A 210 14.13 -6.66 -13.45
CA ARG A 210 13.49 -5.62 -14.28
C ARG A 210 14.08 -5.65 -15.70
N PRO A 211 13.29 -5.33 -16.75
CA PRO A 211 11.86 -5.05 -16.72
C PRO A 211 11.01 -6.33 -16.53
N LEU A 212 9.79 -6.14 -16.03
CA LEU A 212 8.79 -7.21 -15.92
C LEU A 212 8.21 -7.52 -17.31
N TYR A 213 7.79 -8.78 -17.56
CA TYR A 213 7.39 -9.22 -18.90
C TYR A 213 6.01 -9.87 -18.98
N TRP A 214 5.45 -10.33 -17.88
CA TRP A 214 4.13 -10.96 -17.93
C TRP A 214 3.03 -9.94 -18.18
N LYS A 215 1.89 -10.42 -18.62
CA LYS A 215 0.76 -9.59 -19.04
C LYS A 215 0.04 -8.95 -17.86
N THR A 216 -0.31 -7.69 -18.00
CA THR A 216 -1.01 -6.89 -16.99
C THR A 216 -2.53 -6.95 -17.17
N VAL A 217 -3.29 -6.64 -16.10
CA VAL A 217 -4.75 -6.50 -16.17
C VAL A 217 -5.18 -5.42 -17.18
N PRO A 218 -4.53 -4.23 -17.26
CA PRO A 218 -4.82 -3.26 -18.31
C PRO A 218 -4.68 -3.79 -19.74
N GLU A 219 -3.73 -4.68 -20.00
CA GLU A 219 -3.59 -5.31 -21.31
C GLU A 219 -4.72 -6.32 -21.58
N TYR A 220 -5.13 -7.09 -20.57
CA TYR A 220 -6.30 -7.97 -20.70
C TYR A 220 -7.58 -7.18 -20.96
N MET A 221 -7.77 -6.04 -20.30
CA MET A 221 -8.89 -5.15 -20.56
C MET A 221 -8.87 -4.62 -22.00
N SER A 222 -7.69 -4.21 -22.49
CA SER A 222 -7.52 -3.76 -23.88
C SER A 222 -7.90 -4.84 -24.89
N ASP A 223 -7.51 -6.09 -24.64
CA ASP A 223 -7.89 -7.24 -25.51
C ASP A 223 -9.39 -7.50 -25.49
N ALA A 224 -10.01 -7.35 -24.32
CA ALA A 224 -11.45 -7.50 -24.13
C ALA A 224 -12.27 -6.29 -24.63
N LYS A 225 -11.62 -5.23 -25.14
CA LYS A 225 -12.23 -3.97 -25.56
C LYS A 225 -12.91 -3.20 -24.43
N ILE A 226 -12.50 -3.43 -23.21
CA ILE A 226 -12.90 -2.66 -22.04
C ILE A 226 -12.07 -1.37 -22.02
N ASP A 227 -12.75 -0.24 -21.94
CA ASP A 227 -12.07 1.06 -21.90
C ASP A 227 -11.48 1.32 -20.51
N TRP A 228 -10.22 1.69 -20.45
CA TRP A 228 -9.52 1.96 -19.21
C TRP A 228 -8.51 3.09 -19.35
N LYS A 229 -8.20 3.75 -18.24
CA LYS A 229 -7.19 4.83 -18.17
C LYS A 229 -6.62 4.93 -16.76
N LEU A 230 -5.35 5.27 -16.66
CA LEU A 230 -4.69 5.61 -15.42
C LEU A 230 -4.53 7.13 -15.34
N TYR A 231 -5.00 7.70 -14.23
CA TYR A 231 -4.86 9.12 -13.90
C TYR A 231 -3.78 9.27 -12.83
N GLN A 232 -2.76 10.04 -13.15
CA GLN A 232 -1.63 10.29 -12.24
C GLN A 232 -1.08 11.69 -12.45
N ASP A 233 -0.57 12.26 -11.37
CA ASP A 233 0.22 13.49 -11.42
C ASP A 233 1.70 13.16 -11.67
N PHE A 234 2.49 14.17 -12.03
CA PHE A 234 3.94 13.98 -12.27
C PHE A 234 4.65 13.54 -10.99
N ASP A 235 4.30 14.15 -9.85
CA ASP A 235 4.77 13.79 -8.53
C ASP A 235 3.89 12.68 -7.93
N ASN A 236 4.02 11.47 -8.43
CA ASN A 236 3.22 10.31 -8.05
C ASN A 236 3.96 9.31 -7.14
N PHE A 237 5.04 9.72 -6.51
CA PHE A 237 5.89 8.92 -5.62
C PHE A 237 6.53 7.67 -6.28
N GLY A 238 6.43 7.56 -7.60
CA GLY A 238 6.85 6.36 -8.34
C GLY A 238 5.84 5.22 -8.31
N ASP A 239 4.64 5.46 -7.82
CA ASP A 239 3.59 4.47 -7.53
C ASP A 239 2.93 3.87 -8.78
N ASN A 240 3.21 4.39 -9.97
CA ASN A 240 2.78 3.77 -11.21
C ASN A 240 3.78 2.70 -11.66
N THR A 241 3.68 1.50 -11.13
CA THR A 241 4.60 0.40 -11.47
C THR A 241 4.44 -0.14 -12.90
N LEU A 242 3.43 0.29 -13.68
CA LEU A 242 3.36 -0.06 -15.12
C LEU A 242 4.63 0.34 -15.89
N VAL A 243 5.36 1.35 -15.44
CA VAL A 243 6.66 1.75 -16.01
C VAL A 243 7.71 0.64 -15.92
N GLU A 244 7.53 -0.36 -15.07
CA GLU A 244 8.45 -1.47 -14.87
C GLU A 244 8.28 -2.58 -15.91
N TRP A 245 7.15 -2.64 -16.61
CA TRP A 245 6.90 -3.62 -17.65
C TRP A 245 7.49 -3.22 -18.99
N ARG A 246 8.20 -4.16 -19.62
CA ARG A 246 8.80 -3.96 -20.93
C ARG A 246 7.81 -3.48 -21.99
N GLN A 247 6.62 -4.04 -22.02
CA GLN A 247 5.59 -3.66 -23.00
C GLN A 247 5.16 -2.20 -22.84
N PHE A 248 5.08 -1.68 -21.62
CA PHE A 248 4.79 -0.27 -21.36
C PHE A 248 5.98 0.63 -21.72
N GLN A 249 7.22 0.19 -21.44
CA GLN A 249 8.43 0.91 -21.86
C GLN A 249 8.53 1.02 -23.38
N LEU A 250 8.25 -0.07 -24.11
CA LEU A 250 8.18 -0.07 -25.55
C LEU A 250 7.02 0.79 -26.08
N ALA A 251 5.87 0.73 -25.43
CA ALA A 251 4.72 1.56 -25.74
C ALA A 251 5.03 3.07 -25.60
N ALA A 252 5.75 3.45 -24.55
CA ALA A 252 6.20 4.83 -24.34
C ALA A 252 7.16 5.28 -25.47
N LYS A 253 8.15 4.45 -25.80
CA LYS A 253 9.09 4.73 -26.91
C LYS A 253 8.37 4.92 -28.24
N ASN A 254 7.37 4.09 -28.51
CA ASN A 254 6.64 4.07 -29.78
C ASN A 254 5.37 4.94 -29.75
N LYS A 255 5.08 5.62 -28.64
CA LYS A 255 3.93 6.51 -28.45
C LYS A 255 2.58 5.84 -28.77
N THR A 256 2.43 4.57 -28.39
CA THR A 256 1.21 3.79 -28.63
C THR A 256 0.09 4.15 -27.67
N ASP A 257 -1.11 3.66 -27.96
CA ASP A 257 -2.30 3.86 -27.11
C ASP A 257 -2.12 3.31 -25.69
N LEU A 258 -1.42 2.18 -25.52
CA LEU A 258 -1.10 1.61 -24.22
C LEU A 258 -0.34 2.60 -23.32
N ALA A 259 0.64 3.34 -23.88
CA ALA A 259 1.34 4.38 -23.13
C ALA A 259 0.47 5.59 -22.84
N LYS A 260 -0.39 6.00 -23.77
CA LYS A 260 -1.31 7.11 -23.55
C LYS A 260 -2.27 6.83 -22.40
N ARG A 261 -2.78 5.59 -22.31
CA ARG A 261 -3.70 5.15 -21.26
C ARG A 261 -3.02 4.96 -19.91
N GLY A 262 -1.84 4.34 -19.88
CA GLY A 262 -1.19 3.89 -18.66
C GLY A 262 -0.07 4.77 -18.10
N LEU A 263 0.52 5.64 -18.93
CA LEU A 263 1.73 6.39 -18.55
C LEU A 263 1.60 7.91 -18.65
N SER A 264 0.46 8.43 -19.14
CA SER A 264 0.27 9.88 -19.28
C SER A 264 0.04 10.53 -17.90
N PHE A 265 0.63 11.70 -17.71
CA PHE A 265 0.39 12.55 -16.54
C PHE A 265 -0.84 13.43 -16.74
N SER A 266 -2.01 12.80 -16.75
CA SER A 266 -3.27 13.51 -16.92
C SER A 266 -3.83 14.09 -15.62
N GLY A 267 -3.39 13.57 -14.48
CA GLY A 267 -3.69 14.09 -13.16
C GLY A 267 -5.14 13.91 -12.70
N ILE A 268 -5.35 14.24 -11.44
CA ILE A 268 -6.67 14.21 -10.80
C ILE A 268 -7.63 15.17 -11.47
N LYS A 269 -7.14 16.33 -11.92
CA LYS A 269 -7.96 17.32 -12.61
C LYS A 269 -8.64 16.73 -13.85
N SER A 270 -7.91 15.96 -14.65
CA SER A 270 -8.51 15.30 -15.83
C SER A 270 -9.53 14.24 -15.45
N PHE A 271 -9.32 13.51 -14.34
CA PHE A 271 -10.33 12.59 -13.83
C PHE A 271 -11.64 13.31 -13.49
N LEU A 272 -11.54 14.43 -12.77
CA LEU A 272 -12.71 15.25 -12.40
C LEU A 272 -13.42 15.82 -13.62
N GLU A 273 -12.66 16.27 -14.64
CA GLU A 273 -13.20 16.77 -15.89
C GLU A 273 -13.90 15.65 -16.70
N ASP A 274 -13.28 14.49 -16.82
CA ASP A 274 -13.86 13.32 -17.49
C ASP A 274 -15.17 12.87 -16.78
N ALA A 275 -15.17 12.85 -15.44
CA ALA A 275 -16.34 12.53 -14.64
C ALA A 275 -17.49 13.53 -14.86
N LYS A 276 -17.17 14.83 -14.83
CA LYS A 276 -18.14 15.91 -15.04
C LYS A 276 -18.75 15.88 -16.45
N ASN A 277 -17.96 15.52 -17.44
CA ASN A 277 -18.38 15.49 -18.84
C ASN A 277 -19.02 14.15 -19.25
N GLY A 278 -19.09 13.16 -18.36
CA GLY A 278 -19.59 11.82 -18.67
C GLY A 278 -18.70 11.04 -19.63
N THR A 279 -17.38 11.31 -19.61
CA THR A 279 -16.37 10.70 -20.48
C THR A 279 -15.39 9.79 -19.73
N LEU A 280 -15.72 9.43 -18.48
CA LEU A 280 -14.92 8.44 -17.74
C LEU A 280 -14.88 7.11 -18.49
N PRO A 281 -13.72 6.44 -18.55
CA PRO A 281 -13.62 5.08 -19.06
C PRO A 281 -14.38 4.09 -18.15
N GLU A 282 -14.59 2.87 -18.63
CA GLU A 282 -15.20 1.80 -17.83
C GLU A 282 -14.39 1.49 -16.58
N VAL A 283 -13.03 1.56 -16.67
CA VAL A 283 -12.12 1.33 -15.54
C VAL A 283 -11.13 2.50 -15.43
N SER A 284 -11.11 3.15 -14.29
CA SER A 284 -10.17 4.23 -13.95
C SER A 284 -9.24 3.78 -12.83
N TYR A 285 -7.94 3.82 -13.08
CA TYR A 285 -6.93 3.72 -12.03
C TYR A 285 -6.53 5.12 -11.59
N ILE A 286 -6.37 5.32 -10.29
CA ILE A 286 -5.92 6.60 -9.74
C ILE A 286 -4.67 6.38 -8.90
N VAL A 287 -3.62 7.13 -9.24
CA VAL A 287 -2.38 7.23 -8.48
C VAL A 287 -2.23 8.69 -8.06
N GLY A 288 -2.43 8.94 -6.78
CA GLY A 288 -2.38 10.28 -6.20
C GLY A 288 -0.96 10.88 -6.19
N PRO A 289 -0.85 12.20 -6.01
CA PRO A 289 0.44 12.84 -5.80
C PRO A 289 1.03 12.45 -4.44
N GLN A 290 2.36 12.49 -4.35
CA GLN A 290 3.12 12.07 -3.18
C GLN A 290 2.63 12.70 -1.87
N TYR A 291 2.39 14.02 -1.88
CA TYR A 291 1.98 14.76 -0.67
C TYR A 291 0.56 14.44 -0.18
N LEU A 292 -0.25 13.74 -0.99
CA LEU A 292 -1.59 13.24 -0.63
C LEU A 292 -1.63 11.70 -0.52
N SER A 293 -0.48 11.05 -0.50
CA SER A 293 -0.40 9.58 -0.49
C SER A 293 -0.75 8.95 0.85
N GLU A 294 -0.73 9.70 1.95
CA GLU A 294 -0.79 9.24 3.35
C GLU A 294 0.44 8.46 3.82
N HIS A 295 1.39 8.18 2.93
CA HIS A 295 2.67 7.60 3.30
C HIS A 295 3.40 8.53 4.27
N ALA A 296 3.78 8.06 5.44
CA ALA A 296 4.54 8.89 6.39
C ALA A 296 5.83 9.44 5.74
N PRO A 297 6.16 10.71 5.92
CA PRO A 297 5.62 11.65 6.91
C PRO A 297 4.33 12.40 6.51
N TYR A 298 3.79 12.15 5.30
CA TYR A 298 2.53 12.78 4.88
C TYR A 298 1.37 12.28 5.74
N THR A 299 0.41 13.17 6.02
CA THR A 299 -0.59 12.90 7.02
C THR A 299 -1.87 12.31 6.43
N PRO A 300 -2.61 11.49 7.19
CA PRO A 300 -3.94 11.05 6.79
C PRO A 300 -4.90 12.22 6.48
N ASN A 301 -4.75 13.36 7.19
CA ASN A 301 -5.59 14.52 6.96
C ASN A 301 -5.35 15.12 5.57
N ASP A 302 -4.11 15.17 5.10
CA ASP A 302 -3.80 15.63 3.74
C ASP A 302 -4.37 14.68 2.69
N GLY A 303 -4.16 13.37 2.88
CA GLY A 303 -4.65 12.34 1.95
C GLY A 303 -6.16 12.21 1.91
N ALA A 304 -6.86 12.54 2.99
CA ALA A 304 -8.32 12.52 3.07
C ALA A 304 -9.00 13.44 2.03
N TRP A 305 -8.29 14.44 1.53
CA TRP A 305 -8.79 15.31 0.46
C TRP A 305 -9.13 14.54 -0.82
N LEU A 306 -8.36 13.53 -1.16
CA LEU A 306 -8.54 12.75 -2.39
C LEU A 306 -9.88 11.97 -2.40
N PRO A 307 -10.16 11.06 -1.45
CA PRO A 307 -11.41 10.32 -1.45
C PRO A 307 -12.64 11.22 -1.32
N VAL A 308 -12.54 12.35 -0.60
CA VAL A 308 -13.61 13.34 -0.53
C VAL A 308 -13.86 13.96 -1.89
N SER A 309 -12.83 14.36 -2.61
CA SER A 309 -12.94 14.96 -3.94
C SER A 309 -13.59 13.99 -4.94
N TYR A 310 -13.32 12.69 -4.85
CA TYR A 310 -13.92 11.67 -5.71
C TYR A 310 -15.36 11.34 -5.34
N THR A 311 -15.71 11.35 -4.06
CA THR A 311 -17.08 11.03 -3.62
C THR A 311 -18.08 12.16 -3.84
N HIS A 312 -17.61 13.40 -3.97
CA HIS A 312 -18.47 14.56 -4.25
C HIS A 312 -18.83 14.72 -5.73
N LEU A 313 -18.25 13.92 -6.61
CA LEU A 313 -18.64 13.84 -8.01
C LEU A 313 -19.94 13.03 -8.14
N ARG A 314 -21.04 13.55 -7.61
CA ARG A 314 -22.33 13.04 -8.01
C ARG A 314 -22.64 13.53 -9.42
N ALA A 315 -22.82 12.56 -10.30
CA ALA A 315 -23.43 12.75 -11.60
C ALA A 315 -24.82 13.40 -11.48
#